data_b11f05ebf7d288d4064158ee55890edd
#
_entry.id   b11f05ebf7d288d4064158ee55890edd
#
_cell.length_a   1.000
_cell.length_b   1.000
_cell.length_c   1.000
_cell.angle_alpha   90.00
_cell.angle_beta   90.00
_cell.angle_gamma   90.00
#
_symmetry.space_group_name_H-M   'P 1'
#
loop_
_entity.id
_entity.type
_entity.pdbx_description
1 polymer ?
#
loop_
_entity_poly.entity_id
_entity_poly.type
_entity_poly.pdbx_seq_one_letter_code
_entity_poly.pdbx_strand_id
1 'polypeptide(L)'
;VQMEQAYDSTFKSIEESELISGVIVGVTKTDVIINIGFKSDGLISLNEFRDMSEIKVGDEIEVLVVEKEDRNGHLHLSRKLARQARAWQKIVDFFKTGEIVTGTITSKTKGGLIVDVYGLETFLPGSQIDVKPVTDYDQYVGKTMDFKIVKINEQIRNAVVSHKALIESDIEAQRSVIIGQLEKGQVLEGTVKNVTDFGAFIDLGGVDGLLYITDISWGRVTHPNEVLENGKKLNVVVLDFDD
;
A
#
# COMPACT_ATOMS: atom_id res chain seq x y z
N VAL A 1 -40.04 -34.75 -15.16
CA VAL A 1 -40.00 -33.92 -13.95
C VAL A 1 -38.78 -34.29 -13.11
N GLN A 2 -38.47 -35.55 -12.78
CA GLN A 2 -37.29 -35.94 -11.99
C GLN A 2 -35.97 -35.90 -12.79
N MET A 3 -36.01 -36.08 -14.11
CA MET A 3 -34.84 -35.96 -14.99
C MET A 3 -34.45 -34.50 -15.25
N GLU A 4 -35.39 -33.57 -15.32
CA GLU A 4 -35.15 -32.13 -15.46
C GLU A 4 -34.51 -31.53 -14.21
N GLN A 5 -34.95 -31.94 -13.01
CA GLN A 5 -34.36 -31.51 -11.75
C GLN A 5 -32.92 -32.02 -11.54
N ALA A 6 -32.59 -33.20 -12.07
CA ALA A 6 -31.22 -33.72 -12.04
C ALA A 6 -30.30 -33.00 -13.05
N TYR A 7 -30.85 -32.49 -14.15
CA TYR A 7 -30.11 -31.68 -15.13
C TYR A 7 -29.81 -30.29 -14.59
N ASP A 8 -30.78 -29.62 -13.96
CA ASP A 8 -30.64 -28.29 -13.40
C ASP A 8 -29.63 -28.27 -12.21
N SER A 9 -29.52 -29.37 -11.45
CA SER A 9 -28.56 -29.49 -10.35
C SER A 9 -27.09 -29.67 -10.81
N THR A 10 -26.87 -30.00 -12.09
CA THR A 10 -25.53 -30.23 -12.66
C THR A 10 -24.93 -28.94 -13.23
N PHE A 11 -25.75 -27.94 -13.54
CA PHE A 11 -25.25 -26.64 -13.98
C PHE A 11 -25.06 -25.72 -12.77
N LYS A 12 -23.82 -25.34 -12.53
CA LYS A 12 -23.54 -24.27 -11.58
C LYS A 12 -24.30 -23.01 -12.00
N SER A 13 -25.16 -22.50 -11.14
CA SER A 13 -25.77 -21.18 -11.34
C SER A 13 -24.64 -20.12 -11.27
N ILE A 14 -24.26 -19.63 -12.42
CA ILE A 14 -23.24 -18.58 -12.52
C ILE A 14 -23.92 -17.24 -12.30
N GLU A 15 -23.38 -16.43 -11.41
CA GLU A 15 -23.83 -15.06 -11.18
C GLU A 15 -22.97 -14.05 -11.97
N GLU A 16 -23.54 -12.91 -12.31
CA GLU A 16 -22.79 -11.79 -12.88
C GLU A 16 -21.76 -11.28 -11.88
N SER A 17 -20.58 -10.96 -12.35
CA SER A 17 -19.42 -10.59 -11.53
C SER A 17 -18.80 -11.73 -10.72
N GLU A 18 -19.11 -12.99 -11.03
CA GLU A 18 -18.45 -14.16 -10.43
C GLU A 18 -17.10 -14.42 -11.10
N LEU A 19 -16.11 -14.78 -10.29
CA LEU A 19 -14.76 -15.10 -10.72
C LEU A 19 -14.68 -16.63 -10.93
N ILE A 20 -14.44 -17.05 -12.16
CA ILE A 20 -14.48 -18.47 -12.55
C ILE A 20 -13.20 -18.84 -13.29
N SER A 21 -12.71 -20.05 -13.06
CA SER A 21 -11.63 -20.63 -13.87
C SER A 21 -12.22 -21.26 -15.13
N GLY A 22 -11.65 -20.94 -16.27
CA GLY A 22 -12.01 -21.50 -17.56
C GLY A 22 -10.82 -22.00 -18.33
N VAL A 23 -11.06 -22.90 -19.27
CA VAL A 23 -10.02 -23.47 -20.13
C VAL A 23 -10.17 -22.93 -21.55
N ILE A 24 -9.07 -22.51 -22.14
CA ILE A 24 -9.05 -22.04 -23.54
C ILE A 24 -9.27 -23.22 -24.47
N VAL A 25 -10.38 -23.19 -25.20
CA VAL A 25 -10.76 -24.23 -26.18
C VAL A 25 -10.48 -23.82 -27.62
N GLY A 26 -10.35 -22.52 -27.89
CA GLY A 26 -10.05 -22.04 -29.24
C GLY A 26 -9.62 -20.59 -29.24
N VAL A 27 -8.87 -20.22 -30.27
CA VAL A 27 -8.44 -18.85 -30.53
C VAL A 27 -8.82 -18.46 -31.95
N THR A 28 -9.59 -17.40 -32.09
CA THR A 28 -9.99 -16.80 -33.36
C THR A 28 -9.12 -15.57 -33.66
N LYS A 29 -9.39 -14.89 -34.76
CA LYS A 29 -8.65 -13.67 -35.13
C LYS A 29 -8.92 -12.47 -34.20
N THR A 30 -10.07 -12.45 -33.55
CA THR A 30 -10.56 -11.34 -32.73
C THR A 30 -10.79 -11.73 -31.27
N ASP A 31 -11.11 -13.01 -31.02
CA ASP A 31 -11.59 -13.46 -29.71
C ASP A 31 -10.97 -14.81 -29.32
N VAL A 32 -10.90 -15.05 -28.03
CA VAL A 32 -10.51 -16.33 -27.42
C VAL A 32 -11.78 -17.00 -26.87
N ILE A 33 -11.96 -18.26 -27.22
CA ILE A 33 -13.10 -19.08 -26.77
C ILE A 33 -12.67 -19.83 -25.52
N ILE A 34 -13.46 -19.71 -24.45
CA ILE A 34 -13.16 -20.28 -23.15
C ILE A 34 -14.33 -21.10 -22.66
N ASN A 35 -14.05 -22.34 -22.30
CA ASN A 35 -15.02 -23.23 -21.65
C ASN A 35 -14.92 -23.05 -20.12
N ILE A 36 -16.00 -22.63 -19.50
CA ILE A 36 -16.13 -22.44 -18.04
C ILE A 36 -16.99 -23.53 -17.38
N GLY A 37 -17.35 -24.58 -18.12
CA GLY A 37 -18.23 -25.66 -17.63
C GLY A 37 -19.73 -25.26 -17.58
N PHE A 38 -20.11 -24.23 -18.34
CA PHE A 38 -21.48 -23.78 -18.48
C PHE A 38 -22.07 -24.27 -19.82
N LYS A 39 -23.38 -24.07 -20.03
CA LYS A 39 -24.12 -24.43 -21.23
C LYS A 39 -23.54 -23.83 -22.52
N SER A 40 -22.92 -22.67 -22.43
CA SER A 40 -22.35 -21.93 -23.55
C SER A 40 -20.89 -21.57 -23.27
N ASP A 41 -20.06 -21.56 -24.32
CA ASP A 41 -18.69 -21.10 -24.24
C ASP A 41 -18.64 -19.58 -24.11
N GLY A 42 -17.67 -19.10 -23.37
CA GLY A 42 -17.45 -17.67 -23.18
C GLY A 42 -16.48 -17.08 -24.21
N LEU A 43 -16.69 -15.82 -24.55
CA LEU A 43 -15.85 -15.06 -25.46
C LEU A 43 -15.10 -13.96 -24.72
N ILE A 44 -13.78 -13.86 -24.99
CA ILE A 44 -12.93 -12.76 -24.50
C ILE A 44 -12.20 -12.15 -25.68
N SER A 45 -12.17 -10.83 -25.77
CA SER A 45 -11.41 -10.16 -26.82
C SER A 45 -9.91 -10.48 -26.72
N LEU A 46 -9.27 -10.79 -27.85
CA LEU A 46 -7.84 -11.05 -27.96
C LEU A 46 -6.99 -9.87 -27.43
N ASN A 47 -7.52 -8.66 -27.44
CA ASN A 47 -6.84 -7.48 -26.90
C ASN A 47 -6.53 -7.57 -25.39
N GLU A 48 -7.28 -8.35 -24.63
CA GLU A 48 -7.04 -8.58 -23.19
C GLU A 48 -5.87 -9.52 -22.90
N PHE A 49 -5.35 -10.18 -23.93
CA PHE A 49 -4.23 -11.14 -23.83
C PHE A 49 -2.88 -10.58 -24.30
N ARG A 50 -2.76 -9.27 -24.50
CA ARG A 50 -1.51 -8.63 -24.95
C ARG A 50 -0.31 -8.90 -24.03
N ASP A 51 -0.57 -9.25 -22.77
CA ASP A 51 0.47 -9.56 -21.79
C ASP A 51 1.02 -11.00 -21.91
N MET A 52 0.35 -11.87 -22.67
CA MET A 52 0.77 -13.24 -22.87
C MET A 52 1.47 -13.37 -24.23
N SER A 53 2.73 -13.76 -24.18
CA SER A 53 3.53 -13.99 -25.40
C SER A 53 3.03 -15.15 -26.24
N GLU A 54 2.35 -16.12 -25.63
CA GLU A 54 1.73 -17.27 -26.32
C GLU A 54 0.41 -17.64 -25.61
N ILE A 55 -0.67 -17.78 -26.39
CA ILE A 55 -1.95 -18.30 -25.93
C ILE A 55 -2.06 -19.72 -26.48
N LYS A 56 -2.18 -20.71 -25.60
CA LYS A 56 -2.32 -22.11 -25.98
C LYS A 56 -3.69 -22.64 -25.65
N VAL A 57 -4.26 -23.43 -26.56
CA VAL A 57 -5.47 -24.19 -26.29
C VAL A 57 -5.14 -25.21 -25.19
N GLY A 58 -5.97 -25.23 -24.14
CA GLY A 58 -5.77 -26.04 -22.94
C GLY A 58 -5.23 -25.28 -21.73
N ASP A 59 -4.84 -24.00 -21.89
CA ASP A 59 -4.44 -23.19 -20.75
C ASP A 59 -5.65 -22.85 -19.88
N GLU A 60 -5.45 -22.94 -18.57
CA GLU A 60 -6.46 -22.55 -17.56
C GLU A 60 -6.26 -21.09 -17.19
N ILE A 61 -7.33 -20.31 -17.29
CA ILE A 61 -7.33 -18.89 -16.97
C ILE A 61 -8.50 -18.50 -16.09
N GLU A 62 -8.29 -17.51 -15.25
CA GLU A 62 -9.36 -16.91 -14.44
C GLU A 62 -10.04 -15.78 -15.22
N VAL A 63 -11.37 -15.83 -15.23
CA VAL A 63 -12.22 -14.89 -15.95
C VAL A 63 -13.38 -14.43 -15.08
N LEU A 64 -13.85 -13.22 -15.33
CA LEU A 64 -15.05 -12.68 -14.69
C LEU A 64 -16.20 -12.68 -15.69
N VAL A 65 -17.36 -13.12 -15.25
CA VAL A 65 -18.58 -13.09 -16.07
C VAL A 65 -19.12 -11.66 -16.08
N VAL A 66 -19.09 -11.02 -17.24
CA VAL A 66 -19.59 -9.65 -17.42
C VAL A 66 -21.08 -9.67 -17.75
N GLU A 67 -21.48 -10.55 -18.65
CA GLU A 67 -22.86 -10.66 -19.15
C GLU A 67 -23.20 -12.13 -19.45
N LYS A 68 -24.34 -12.56 -18.96
CA LYS A 68 -24.71 -14.00 -18.99
C LYS A 68 -25.08 -14.53 -20.38
N GLU A 69 -25.71 -13.74 -21.22
CA GLU A 69 -26.06 -14.16 -22.59
C GLU A 69 -26.22 -12.95 -23.51
N ASP A 70 -25.44 -12.90 -24.58
CA ASP A 70 -25.69 -12.02 -25.71
C ASP A 70 -26.82 -12.54 -26.57
N ARG A 71 -27.32 -11.75 -27.53
CA ARG A 71 -28.35 -12.10 -28.49
C ARG A 71 -28.04 -13.38 -29.28
N ASN A 72 -26.79 -13.80 -29.32
CA ASN A 72 -26.28 -15.01 -29.95
C ASN A 72 -26.08 -16.20 -28.99
N GLY A 73 -26.40 -16.04 -27.70
CA GLY A 73 -26.25 -17.10 -26.70
C GLY A 73 -24.81 -17.30 -26.19
N HIS A 74 -23.92 -16.34 -26.42
CA HIS A 74 -22.53 -16.37 -25.90
C HIS A 74 -22.41 -15.59 -24.61
N LEU A 75 -21.55 -16.10 -23.71
CA LEU A 75 -21.17 -15.43 -22.48
C LEU A 75 -20.05 -14.42 -22.76
N HIS A 76 -20.24 -13.19 -22.30
CA HIS A 76 -19.17 -12.20 -22.30
C HIS A 76 -18.34 -12.32 -21.02
N LEU A 77 -17.09 -12.65 -21.21
CA LEU A 77 -16.09 -12.79 -20.13
C LEU A 77 -15.04 -11.71 -20.25
N SER A 78 -14.43 -11.34 -19.13
CA SER A 78 -13.28 -10.43 -19.09
C SER A 78 -12.19 -10.97 -18.18
N ARG A 79 -10.99 -11.11 -18.73
CA ARG A 79 -9.77 -11.43 -17.98
C ARG A 79 -9.25 -10.22 -17.22
N LYS A 80 -9.36 -9.03 -17.83
CA LYS A 80 -8.93 -7.77 -17.22
C LYS A 80 -9.69 -7.50 -15.93
N LEU A 81 -11.02 -7.64 -15.95
CA LEU A 81 -11.86 -7.46 -14.77
C LEU A 81 -11.62 -8.55 -13.72
N ALA A 82 -11.34 -9.79 -14.13
CA ALA A 82 -10.97 -10.86 -13.22
C ALA A 82 -9.66 -10.53 -12.45
N ARG A 83 -8.63 -10.07 -13.16
CA ARG A 83 -7.37 -9.64 -12.55
C ARG A 83 -7.56 -8.47 -11.58
N GLN A 84 -8.39 -7.49 -11.96
CA GLN A 84 -8.71 -6.35 -11.09
C GLN A 84 -9.49 -6.80 -9.85
N ALA A 85 -10.47 -7.70 -9.99
CA ALA A 85 -11.23 -8.23 -8.85
C ALA A 85 -10.32 -9.01 -7.88
N ARG A 86 -9.40 -9.82 -8.41
CA ARG A 86 -8.42 -10.56 -7.60
C ARG A 86 -7.41 -9.63 -6.92
N ALA A 87 -6.93 -8.63 -7.64
CA ALA A 87 -6.06 -7.60 -7.05
C ALA A 87 -6.78 -6.84 -5.93
N TRP A 88 -8.07 -6.55 -6.13
CA TRP A 88 -8.89 -5.91 -5.11
C TRP A 88 -9.06 -6.78 -3.85
N GLN A 89 -9.33 -8.06 -4.01
CA GLN A 89 -9.40 -8.98 -2.87
C GLN A 89 -8.09 -9.00 -2.07
N LYS A 90 -6.95 -9.07 -2.76
CA LYS A 90 -5.63 -8.98 -2.10
C LYS A 90 -5.46 -7.67 -1.34
N ILE A 91 -5.85 -6.54 -1.94
CA ILE A 91 -5.78 -5.22 -1.29
C ILE A 91 -6.65 -5.18 -0.03
N VAL A 92 -7.86 -5.75 -0.07
CA VAL A 92 -8.74 -5.84 1.10
C VAL A 92 -8.12 -6.73 2.19
N ASP A 93 -7.51 -7.84 1.82
CA ASP A 93 -6.84 -8.74 2.77
C ASP A 93 -5.61 -8.05 3.40
N PHE A 94 -4.78 -7.39 2.61
CA PHE A 94 -3.64 -6.60 3.11
C PHE A 94 -4.08 -5.42 4.00
N PHE A 95 -5.22 -4.82 3.71
CA PHE A 95 -5.79 -3.80 4.60
C PHE A 95 -6.20 -4.39 5.96
N LYS A 96 -6.79 -5.59 5.99
CA LYS A 96 -7.20 -6.26 7.23
C LYS A 96 -6.00 -6.75 8.05
N THR A 97 -4.99 -7.29 7.39
CA THR A 97 -3.75 -7.78 8.04
C THR A 97 -2.80 -6.65 8.41
N GLY A 98 -2.93 -5.48 7.75
CA GLY A 98 -2.02 -4.35 7.93
C GLY A 98 -0.65 -4.57 7.29
N GLU A 99 -0.54 -5.53 6.38
CA GLU A 99 0.71 -5.85 5.69
C GLU A 99 1.15 -4.76 4.71
N ILE A 100 2.44 -4.75 4.46
CA ILE A 100 3.10 -3.82 3.53
C ILE A 100 2.87 -4.29 2.10
N VAL A 101 2.51 -3.36 1.23
CA VAL A 101 2.35 -3.61 -0.20
C VAL A 101 3.37 -2.82 -1.00
N THR A 102 4.00 -3.47 -1.96
CA THR A 102 4.92 -2.80 -2.89
C THR A 102 4.16 -2.32 -4.11
N GLY A 103 4.35 -1.06 -4.48
CA GLY A 103 3.71 -0.45 -5.64
C GLY A 103 4.66 0.45 -6.43
N THR A 104 4.32 0.69 -7.69
CA THR A 104 5.06 1.58 -8.58
C THR A 104 4.26 2.86 -8.82
N ILE A 105 4.89 4.00 -8.63
CA ILE A 105 4.28 5.31 -8.86
C ILE A 105 4.21 5.58 -10.36
N THR A 106 3.00 5.65 -10.91
CA THR A 106 2.77 5.78 -12.36
C THR A 106 2.61 7.22 -12.81
N SER A 107 1.89 8.03 -12.04
CA SER A 107 1.60 9.41 -12.43
C SER A 107 1.34 10.33 -11.23
N LYS A 108 1.39 11.64 -11.48
CA LYS A 108 1.04 12.64 -10.47
C LYS A 108 -0.31 13.25 -10.73
N THR A 109 -0.99 13.65 -9.65
CA THR A 109 -2.25 14.40 -9.66
C THR A 109 -2.15 15.65 -8.79
N LYS A 110 -3.18 16.53 -8.84
CA LYS A 110 -3.20 17.80 -8.06
C LYS A 110 -3.06 17.61 -6.54
N GLY A 111 -3.39 16.43 -6.00
CA GLY A 111 -3.39 16.19 -4.55
C GLY A 111 -2.44 15.09 -4.09
N GLY A 112 -1.68 14.49 -4.99
CA GLY A 112 -0.82 13.37 -4.68
C GLY A 112 -0.35 12.60 -5.91
N LEU A 113 -0.10 11.32 -5.71
CA LEU A 113 0.43 10.42 -6.71
C LEU A 113 -0.54 9.24 -6.94
N ILE A 114 -0.50 8.67 -8.14
CA ILE A 114 -1.16 7.40 -8.45
C ILE A 114 -0.11 6.31 -8.37
N VAL A 115 -0.42 5.28 -7.61
CA VAL A 115 0.43 4.10 -7.39
C VAL A 115 -0.26 2.89 -7.95
N ASP A 116 0.44 2.15 -8.80
CA ASP A 116 0.00 0.84 -9.29
C ASP A 116 0.42 -0.24 -8.30
N VAL A 117 -0.57 -0.90 -7.70
CA VAL A 117 -0.39 -2.02 -6.79
C VAL A 117 -1.08 -3.24 -7.38
N TYR A 118 -0.30 -4.21 -7.83
CA TYR A 118 -0.79 -5.45 -8.48
C TYR A 118 -1.71 -5.23 -9.70
N GLY A 119 -1.52 -4.12 -10.45
CA GLY A 119 -2.35 -3.77 -11.59
C GLY A 119 -3.63 -3.00 -11.23
N LEU A 120 -3.75 -2.54 -10.01
CA LEU A 120 -4.81 -1.66 -9.54
C LEU A 120 -4.25 -0.29 -9.18
N GLU A 121 -4.88 0.75 -9.71
CA GLU A 121 -4.51 2.13 -9.40
C GLU A 121 -5.01 2.53 -8.01
N THR A 122 -4.08 2.92 -7.14
CA THR A 122 -4.35 3.40 -5.79
C THR A 122 -3.91 4.85 -5.64
N PHE A 123 -4.51 5.57 -4.72
CA PHE A 123 -4.19 6.97 -4.48
C PHE A 123 -3.24 7.15 -3.29
N LEU A 124 -2.16 7.89 -3.50
CA LEU A 124 -1.22 8.32 -2.46
C LEU A 124 -1.34 9.84 -2.28
N PRO A 125 -1.99 10.32 -1.21
CA PRO A 125 -2.05 11.75 -0.92
C PRO A 125 -0.66 12.35 -0.71
N GLY A 126 -0.45 13.60 -1.14
CA GLY A 126 0.84 14.29 -0.98
C GLY A 126 1.32 14.39 0.47
N SER A 127 0.37 14.48 1.42
CA SER A 127 0.66 14.47 2.86
C SER A 127 1.07 13.10 3.43
N GLN A 128 0.92 12.03 2.66
CA GLN A 128 1.20 10.65 3.05
C GLN A 128 2.42 10.05 2.34
N ILE A 129 3.15 10.87 1.58
CA ILE A 129 4.38 10.45 0.88
C ILE A 129 5.54 10.34 1.85
N ASP A 130 5.75 11.38 2.66
CA ASP A 130 6.86 11.47 3.60
C ASP A 130 6.44 12.20 4.88
N VAL A 131 7.25 12.07 5.95
CA VAL A 131 7.08 12.81 7.21
C VAL A 131 7.28 14.31 6.97
N LYS A 132 8.21 14.69 6.07
CA LYS A 132 8.42 16.06 5.65
C LYS A 132 7.47 16.43 4.49
N PRO A 133 6.93 17.65 4.46
CA PRO A 133 6.09 18.09 3.35
C PRO A 133 6.89 18.06 2.04
N VAL A 134 6.42 17.24 1.11
CA VAL A 134 7.02 17.11 -0.22
C VAL A 134 6.39 18.14 -1.14
N THR A 135 7.21 19.02 -1.72
CA THR A 135 6.77 20.03 -2.70
C THR A 135 6.92 19.54 -4.14
N ASP A 136 7.83 18.61 -4.37
CA ASP A 136 8.13 18.10 -5.70
C ASP A 136 7.78 16.60 -5.79
N TYR A 137 6.71 16.30 -6.53
CA TYR A 137 6.22 14.93 -6.74
C TYR A 137 6.91 14.24 -7.91
N ASP A 138 7.56 14.98 -8.81
CA ASP A 138 8.13 14.42 -10.05
C ASP A 138 9.28 13.45 -9.78
N GLN A 139 10.02 13.66 -8.70
CA GLN A 139 11.12 12.79 -8.28
C GLN A 139 10.68 11.38 -7.84
N TYR A 140 9.40 11.20 -7.54
CA TYR A 140 8.84 9.91 -7.10
C TYR A 140 8.20 9.12 -8.24
N VAL A 141 7.83 9.78 -9.35
CA VAL A 141 7.23 9.12 -10.51
C VAL A 141 8.20 8.10 -11.12
N GLY A 142 7.73 6.89 -11.36
CA GLY A 142 8.52 5.77 -11.87
C GLY A 142 9.29 5.00 -10.78
N LYS A 143 9.23 5.40 -9.52
CA LYS A 143 9.85 4.66 -8.42
C LYS A 143 8.91 3.58 -7.90
N THR A 144 9.51 2.45 -7.54
CA THR A 144 8.84 1.38 -6.79
C THR A 144 9.16 1.56 -5.31
N MET A 145 8.14 1.64 -4.49
CA MET A 145 8.25 1.86 -3.04
C MET A 145 7.26 0.98 -2.29
N ASP A 146 7.47 0.88 -0.99
CA ASP A 146 6.58 0.15 -0.10
C ASP A 146 5.54 1.10 0.50
N PHE A 147 4.33 0.61 0.65
CA PHE A 147 3.19 1.39 1.14
C PHE A 147 2.37 0.56 2.13
N LYS A 148 1.67 1.26 3.01
CA LYS A 148 0.63 0.67 3.86
C LYS A 148 -0.73 1.17 3.37
N ILE A 149 -1.70 0.26 3.30
CA ILE A 149 -3.07 0.63 2.93
C ILE A 149 -3.74 1.25 4.15
N VAL A 150 -4.17 2.51 4.03
CA VAL A 150 -4.78 3.28 5.13
C VAL A 150 -6.29 3.27 5.04
N LYS A 151 -6.82 3.33 3.83
CA LYS A 151 -8.26 3.40 3.59
C LYS A 151 -8.62 2.67 2.30
N ILE A 152 -9.74 1.97 2.32
CA ILE A 152 -10.34 1.35 1.14
C ILE A 152 -11.74 1.92 0.90
N ASN A 153 -12.14 2.03 -0.36
CA ASN A 153 -13.49 2.38 -0.77
C ASN A 153 -14.00 1.26 -1.68
N GLU A 154 -14.88 0.43 -1.13
CA GLU A 154 -15.43 -0.73 -1.84
C GLU A 154 -16.35 -0.34 -3.00
N GLN A 155 -17.08 0.77 -2.87
CA GLN A 155 -18.05 1.21 -3.88
C GLN A 155 -17.39 1.57 -5.22
N ILE A 156 -16.26 2.26 -5.18
CA ILE A 156 -15.51 2.69 -6.36
C ILE A 156 -14.26 1.84 -6.60
N ARG A 157 -14.03 0.80 -5.78
CA ARG A 157 -12.85 -0.08 -5.82
C ARG A 157 -11.55 0.73 -5.86
N ASN A 158 -11.44 1.69 -4.95
CA ASN A 158 -10.26 2.53 -4.83
C ASN A 158 -9.65 2.39 -3.43
N ALA A 159 -8.33 2.40 -3.34
CA ALA A 159 -7.59 2.35 -2.09
C ALA A 159 -6.70 3.58 -1.94
N VAL A 160 -6.52 4.00 -0.69
CA VAL A 160 -5.59 5.06 -0.30
C VAL A 160 -4.42 4.41 0.41
N VAL A 161 -3.23 4.66 -0.10
CA VAL A 161 -1.98 4.14 0.45
C VAL A 161 -1.16 5.25 1.10
N SER A 162 -0.28 4.88 2.03
CA SER A 162 0.60 5.78 2.75
C SER A 162 1.99 5.16 2.89
N HIS A 163 3.01 5.91 2.50
CA HIS A 163 4.40 5.58 2.80
C HIS A 163 4.80 6.15 4.17
N LYS A 164 4.28 7.33 4.50
CA LYS A 164 4.50 7.98 5.79
C LYS A 164 4.17 7.07 6.98
N ALA A 165 3.06 6.32 6.91
CA ALA A 165 2.64 5.40 7.96
C ALA A 165 3.67 4.28 8.23
N LEU A 166 4.45 3.86 7.23
CA LEU A 166 5.57 2.92 7.40
C LEU A 166 6.73 3.57 8.13
N ILE A 167 7.14 4.76 7.68
CA ILE A 167 8.23 5.50 8.31
C ILE A 167 7.89 5.80 9.77
N GLU A 168 6.66 6.23 10.06
CA GLU A 168 6.22 6.49 11.42
C GLU A 168 6.23 5.23 12.29
N SER A 169 5.79 4.08 11.77
CA SER A 169 5.82 2.82 12.51
C SER A 169 7.24 2.33 12.77
N ASP A 170 8.17 2.53 11.84
CA ASP A 170 9.58 2.17 12.01
C ASP A 170 10.25 3.10 13.05
N ILE A 171 9.96 4.40 12.99
CA ILE A 171 10.44 5.36 13.97
C ILE A 171 9.89 5.03 15.36
N GLU A 172 8.62 4.68 15.47
CA GLU A 172 7.99 4.32 16.73
C GLU A 172 8.54 3.01 17.31
N ALA A 173 8.81 2.02 16.45
CA ALA A 173 9.47 0.78 16.86
C ALA A 173 10.91 1.05 17.37
N GLN A 174 11.68 1.88 16.67
CA GLN A 174 13.02 2.30 17.12
C GLN A 174 12.94 3.09 18.44
N ARG A 175 11.98 3.98 18.56
CA ARG A 175 11.69 4.74 19.79
C ARG A 175 11.45 3.81 20.97
N SER A 176 10.55 2.85 20.83
CA SER A 176 10.23 1.89 21.88
C SER A 176 11.43 1.06 22.32
N VAL A 177 12.29 0.67 21.36
CA VAL A 177 13.55 -0.03 21.67
C VAL A 177 14.51 0.86 22.46
N ILE A 178 14.65 2.11 22.06
CA ILE A 178 15.53 3.07 22.75
C ILE A 178 15.00 3.34 24.15
N ILE A 179 13.71 3.64 24.31
CA ILE A 179 13.08 3.90 25.61
C ILE A 179 13.23 2.69 26.52
N GLY A 180 13.04 1.47 26.01
CA GLY A 180 13.21 0.23 26.78
C GLY A 180 14.66 -0.04 27.21
N GLN A 181 15.64 0.60 26.62
CA GLN A 181 17.06 0.52 26.96
C GLN A 181 17.56 1.71 27.79
N LEU A 182 16.72 2.76 27.94
CA LEU A 182 17.06 3.92 28.73
C LEU A 182 17.02 3.58 30.23
N GLU A 183 18.12 3.89 30.92
CA GLU A 183 18.21 3.82 32.37
C GLU A 183 18.48 5.22 32.94
N LYS A 184 17.88 5.53 34.08
CA LYS A 184 18.17 6.78 34.80
C LYS A 184 19.64 6.79 35.22
N GLY A 185 20.33 7.87 34.88
CA GLY A 185 21.75 8.02 35.10
C GLY A 185 22.65 7.55 33.95
N GLN A 186 22.12 7.03 32.89
CA GLN A 186 22.87 6.65 31.70
C GLN A 186 23.34 7.86 30.93
N VAL A 187 24.62 7.81 30.47
CA VAL A 187 25.21 8.86 29.62
C VAL A 187 25.02 8.48 28.16
N LEU A 188 24.38 9.34 27.39
CA LEU A 188 24.15 9.20 25.97
C LEU A 188 24.72 10.36 25.17
N GLU A 189 25.20 10.06 23.95
CA GLU A 189 25.57 11.10 22.99
C GLU A 189 24.31 11.55 22.24
N GLY A 190 24.00 12.83 22.32
CA GLY A 190 22.86 13.43 21.62
C GLY A 190 23.31 14.60 20.75
N THR A 191 22.47 14.93 19.74
CA THR A 191 22.69 16.07 18.84
C THR A 191 21.66 17.15 19.11
N VAL A 192 22.08 18.40 19.27
CA VAL A 192 21.18 19.54 19.47
C VAL A 192 20.34 19.75 18.22
N LYS A 193 19.01 19.56 18.32
CA LYS A 193 18.05 19.69 17.25
C LYS A 193 17.49 21.10 17.16
N ASN A 194 17.11 21.66 18.29
CA ASN A 194 16.56 23.00 18.39
C ASN A 194 16.86 23.60 19.77
N VAL A 195 17.07 24.92 19.81
CA VAL A 195 17.31 25.67 21.04
C VAL A 195 16.17 26.63 21.28
N THR A 196 15.61 26.59 22.50
CA THR A 196 14.50 27.44 22.96
C THR A 196 14.96 28.26 24.19
N ASP A 197 14.14 29.22 24.62
CA ASP A 197 14.46 30.10 25.74
C ASP A 197 14.62 29.38 27.09
N PHE A 198 13.97 28.22 27.23
CA PHE A 198 13.95 27.43 28.47
C PHE A 198 14.86 26.20 28.41
N GLY A 199 15.47 25.90 27.27
CA GLY A 199 16.34 24.75 27.12
C GLY A 199 16.62 24.38 25.67
N ALA A 200 17.20 23.21 25.45
CA ALA A 200 17.48 22.67 24.13
C ALA A 200 16.88 21.28 23.94
N PHE A 201 16.33 21.06 22.77
CA PHE A 201 15.91 19.73 22.35
C PHE A 201 17.08 18.97 21.74
N ILE A 202 17.33 17.78 22.27
CA ILE A 202 18.43 16.91 21.89
C ILE A 202 17.87 15.63 21.31
N ASP A 203 18.32 15.32 20.09
CA ASP A 203 18.01 14.06 19.45
C ASP A 203 18.97 12.97 19.96
N LEU A 204 18.41 11.95 20.56
CA LEU A 204 19.12 10.78 21.12
C LEU A 204 19.10 9.57 20.16
N GLY A 205 18.82 9.83 18.86
CA GLY A 205 18.75 8.77 17.86
C GLY A 205 17.31 8.28 17.58
N GLY A 206 16.33 9.19 17.62
CA GLY A 206 14.91 8.95 17.38
C GLY A 206 13.99 9.28 18.55
N VAL A 207 14.56 9.63 19.70
CA VAL A 207 13.85 10.15 20.87
C VAL A 207 14.37 11.54 21.15
N ASP A 208 13.47 12.51 21.27
CA ASP A 208 13.83 13.89 21.61
C ASP A 208 13.88 14.05 23.13
N GLY A 209 15.04 14.39 23.67
CA GLY A 209 15.24 14.76 25.08
C GLY A 209 15.21 16.27 25.25
N LEU A 210 14.74 16.74 26.40
CA LEU A 210 14.78 18.15 26.77
C LEU A 210 15.91 18.40 27.78
N LEU A 211 16.89 19.21 27.41
CA LEU A 211 17.92 19.70 28.31
C LEU A 211 17.53 21.09 28.81
N TYR A 212 17.24 21.20 30.12
CA TYR A 212 16.84 22.47 30.71
C TYR A 212 18.02 23.43 30.80
N ILE A 213 17.73 24.74 30.74
CA ILE A 213 18.75 25.80 30.86
C ILE A 213 19.56 25.69 32.15
N THR A 214 18.95 25.20 33.23
CA THR A 214 19.59 24.99 34.53
C THR A 214 20.66 23.92 34.53
N ASP A 215 20.57 22.98 33.60
CA ASP A 215 21.43 21.79 33.56
C ASP A 215 22.46 21.85 32.43
N ILE A 216 22.47 22.97 31.66
CA ILE A 216 23.44 23.19 30.58
C ILE A 216 24.83 23.51 31.13
N SER A 217 24.93 24.32 32.20
CA SER A 217 26.19 24.77 32.75
C SER A 217 26.07 25.08 34.23
N TRP A 218 27.19 24.93 34.96
CA TRP A 218 27.35 25.35 36.36
C TRP A 218 27.28 26.87 36.53
N GLY A 219 27.52 27.66 35.46
CA GLY A 219 27.42 29.10 35.44
C GLY A 219 26.04 29.58 35.06
N ARG A 220 25.68 30.80 35.42
CA ARG A 220 24.42 31.43 35.04
C ARG A 220 24.44 31.72 33.53
N VAL A 221 23.66 30.99 32.77
CA VAL A 221 23.46 31.18 31.34
C VAL A 221 22.21 32.01 31.14
N THR A 222 22.30 33.10 30.41
CA THR A 222 21.13 33.98 30.16
C THR A 222 20.27 33.43 29.06
N HIS A 223 20.87 32.80 28.05
CA HIS A 223 20.17 32.16 26.95
C HIS A 223 20.92 30.91 26.48
N PRO A 224 20.23 29.76 26.24
CA PRO A 224 20.88 28.50 25.82
C PRO A 224 21.73 28.62 24.55
N ASN A 225 21.42 29.54 23.62
CA ASN A 225 22.20 29.80 22.41
C ASN A 225 23.64 30.31 22.67
N GLU A 226 23.96 30.80 23.88
CA GLU A 226 25.31 31.22 24.22
C GLU A 226 26.30 30.05 24.34
N VAL A 227 25.77 28.85 24.63
CA VAL A 227 26.55 27.64 24.90
C VAL A 227 26.30 26.52 23.89
N LEU A 228 25.08 26.48 23.35
CA LEU A 228 24.60 25.43 22.46
C LEU A 228 24.31 25.97 21.07
N GLU A 229 24.79 25.26 20.07
CA GLU A 229 24.49 25.48 18.64
C GLU A 229 23.75 24.32 18.06
N ASN A 230 22.84 24.58 17.13
CA ASN A 230 22.12 23.52 16.42
C ASN A 230 23.10 22.61 15.67
N GLY A 231 22.93 21.29 15.81
CA GLY A 231 23.82 20.30 15.23
C GLY A 231 25.04 19.93 16.08
N LYS A 232 25.26 20.58 17.24
CA LYS A 232 26.34 20.23 18.14
C LYS A 232 26.05 18.91 18.84
N LYS A 233 27.04 18.02 18.87
CA LYS A 233 26.98 16.77 19.63
C LYS A 233 27.46 17.02 21.06
N LEU A 234 26.73 16.46 22.02
CA LEU A 234 27.09 16.53 23.44
C LEU A 234 26.61 15.25 24.16
N ASN A 235 27.31 14.97 25.26
CA ASN A 235 26.94 13.87 26.14
C ASN A 235 25.97 14.41 27.20
N VAL A 236 24.82 13.75 27.32
CA VAL A 236 23.75 14.05 28.26
C VAL A 236 23.49 12.86 29.18
N VAL A 237 23.10 13.16 30.41
CA VAL A 237 22.67 12.13 31.37
C VAL A 237 21.16 12.12 31.44
N VAL A 238 20.57 10.94 31.34
CA VAL A 238 19.14 10.77 31.49
C VAL A 238 18.73 10.93 32.95
N LEU A 239 17.98 11.97 33.27
CA LEU A 239 17.48 12.25 34.62
C LEU A 239 16.15 11.56 34.85
N ASP A 240 15.22 11.74 33.91
CA ASP A 240 13.89 11.14 33.93
C ASP A 240 13.34 10.98 32.50
N PHE A 241 12.39 10.09 32.29
CA PHE A 241 11.74 9.90 31.02
C PHE A 241 10.28 9.47 31.25
N ASP A 242 9.40 9.94 30.40
CA ASP A 242 8.00 9.54 30.33
C ASP A 242 7.82 8.56 29.16
N ASP A 243 6.98 7.54 29.36
CA ASP A 243 6.63 6.50 28.37
C ASP A 243 5.73 7.02 27.24
#